data_1b2e8d6b4b29e6135ab03c9455006d80
#
_entry.id   1b2e8d6b4b29e6135ab03c9455006d80
#
_cell.length_a   1.000
_cell.length_b   1.000
_cell.length_c   1.000
_cell.angle_alpha   90.00
_cell.angle_beta   90.00
_cell.angle_gamma   90.00
#
_symmetry.space_group_name_H-M   'P 1'
#
loop_
_entity.id
_entity.type
_entity.pdbx_description
1 polymer ?
#
loop_
_entity_poly.entity_id
_entity_poly.type
_entity_poly.pdbx_seq_one_letter_code
_entity_poly.pdbx_strand_id
1 'polypeptide(L)'
;LTEMQNLIATIEGKLTRIKNKMPKAVYDEYTVVVGDYLWKISGKADIYDDPTHWMRIYSYNADQISDPDLIYPEWILKIQRSVGPDEYLIAKGDYLQKIAENPEVLGDAASWTKIYEKNKGIIGDDPNMVFPHTVLVIPKE
;
A
#
# COMPACT_ATOMS: atom_id res chain seq x y z
N LEU A 1 37.27 -20.46 -21.33
CA LEU A 1 35.83 -20.74 -21.39
C LEU A 1 35.28 -21.10 -20.00
N THR A 2 35.90 -22.04 -19.30
CA THR A 2 35.45 -22.47 -17.98
C THR A 2 35.56 -21.34 -16.95
N GLU A 3 36.64 -20.54 -17.01
CA GLU A 3 36.82 -19.41 -16.11
C GLU A 3 35.79 -18.33 -16.37
N MET A 4 35.46 -18.07 -17.63
CA MET A 4 34.42 -17.13 -18.02
C MET A 4 33.05 -17.59 -17.54
N GLN A 5 32.74 -18.86 -17.71
CA GLN A 5 31.48 -19.43 -17.25
C GLN A 5 31.34 -19.33 -15.71
N ASN A 6 32.42 -19.59 -14.98
CA ASN A 6 32.44 -19.46 -13.52
C ASN A 6 32.27 -18.00 -13.09
N LEU A 7 32.87 -17.05 -13.80
CA LEU A 7 32.72 -15.64 -13.52
C LEU A 7 31.28 -15.18 -13.76
N ILE A 8 30.67 -15.62 -14.87
CA ILE A 8 29.28 -15.30 -15.17
C ILE A 8 28.36 -15.84 -14.08
N ALA A 9 28.54 -17.09 -13.68
CA ALA A 9 27.75 -17.70 -12.61
C ALA A 9 27.90 -16.93 -11.28
N THR A 10 29.12 -16.48 -10.97
CA THR A 10 29.37 -15.67 -9.77
C THR A 10 28.66 -14.33 -9.83
N ILE A 11 28.70 -13.65 -10.98
CA ILE A 11 28.01 -12.38 -11.19
C ILE A 11 26.49 -12.57 -11.08
N GLU A 12 25.95 -13.61 -11.70
CA GLU A 12 24.51 -13.92 -11.62
C GLU A 12 24.08 -14.18 -10.18
N GLY A 13 24.89 -14.90 -9.39
CA GLY A 13 24.63 -15.14 -7.97
C GLY A 13 24.61 -13.85 -7.16
N LYS A 14 25.56 -12.95 -7.41
CA LYS A 14 25.60 -11.64 -6.75
C LYS A 14 24.43 -10.77 -7.15
N LEU A 15 24.06 -10.80 -8.41
CA LEU A 15 22.90 -10.05 -8.91
C LEU A 15 21.59 -10.55 -8.27
N THR A 16 21.45 -11.86 -8.12
CA THR A 16 20.29 -12.46 -7.46
C THR A 16 20.21 -12.02 -6.00
N ARG A 17 21.35 -12.00 -5.28
CA ARG A 17 21.39 -11.53 -3.91
C ARG A 17 21.00 -10.06 -3.80
N ILE A 18 21.49 -9.24 -4.71
CA ILE A 18 21.15 -7.82 -4.76
C ILE A 18 19.64 -7.65 -4.99
N LYS A 19 19.09 -8.37 -5.96
CA LYS A 19 17.64 -8.33 -6.22
C LYS A 19 16.82 -8.75 -5.01
N ASN A 20 17.27 -9.78 -4.28
CA ASN A 20 16.57 -10.25 -3.09
C ASN A 20 16.66 -9.28 -1.91
N LYS A 21 17.71 -8.48 -1.86
CA LYS A 21 17.89 -7.45 -0.82
C LYS A 21 17.27 -6.11 -1.19
N MET A 22 17.05 -5.86 -2.48
CA MET A 22 16.38 -4.64 -2.91
C MET A 22 14.93 -4.66 -2.48
N PRO A 23 14.38 -3.50 -2.06
CA PRO A 23 12.95 -3.43 -1.83
C PRO A 23 12.22 -3.87 -3.09
N LYS A 24 11.27 -4.78 -2.94
CA LYS A 24 10.40 -5.16 -4.05
C LYS A 24 9.66 -3.92 -4.52
N ALA A 25 9.26 -3.89 -5.79
CA ALA A 25 8.42 -2.82 -6.30
C ALA A 25 7.24 -2.63 -5.35
N VAL A 26 7.08 -1.42 -4.85
CA VAL A 26 6.07 -1.10 -3.85
C VAL A 26 4.70 -1.11 -4.49
N TYR A 27 4.62 -0.74 -5.76
CA TYR A 27 3.36 -0.66 -6.48
C TYR A 27 3.54 -0.93 -7.98
N ASP A 28 2.43 -1.34 -8.60
CA ASP A 28 2.28 -1.36 -10.07
C ASP A 28 1.40 -0.19 -10.49
N GLU A 29 1.41 0.12 -11.78
CA GLU A 29 0.54 1.15 -12.34
C GLU A 29 -0.61 0.50 -13.10
N TYR A 30 -1.81 1.06 -12.94
CA TYR A 30 -3.01 0.61 -13.65
C TYR A 30 -3.67 1.80 -14.32
N THR A 31 -3.89 1.71 -15.63
CA THR A 31 -4.59 2.75 -16.38
C THR A 31 -6.09 2.47 -16.38
N VAL A 32 -6.88 3.41 -15.85
CA VAL A 32 -8.34 3.29 -15.80
C VAL A 32 -8.90 3.30 -17.21
N VAL A 33 -9.82 2.38 -17.49
CA VAL A 33 -10.53 2.32 -18.77
C VAL A 33 -12.02 2.64 -18.58
N VAL A 34 -12.70 2.96 -19.67
CA VAL A 34 -14.13 3.28 -19.64
C VAL A 34 -14.90 2.14 -18.97
N GLY A 35 -15.76 2.49 -18.01
CA GLY A 35 -16.57 1.52 -17.27
C GLY A 35 -15.93 0.99 -16.01
N ASP A 36 -14.69 1.36 -15.70
CA ASP A 36 -14.03 0.95 -14.47
C ASP A 36 -14.55 1.70 -13.25
N TYR A 37 -14.55 1.00 -12.12
CA TYR A 37 -14.75 1.56 -10.79
C TYR A 37 -13.88 0.74 -9.82
N LEU A 38 -13.60 1.28 -8.65
CA LEU A 38 -12.59 0.69 -7.75
C LEU A 38 -12.89 -0.74 -7.35
N TRP A 39 -14.13 -1.07 -7.06
CA TRP A 39 -14.56 -2.42 -6.71
C TRP A 39 -14.22 -3.41 -7.84
N LYS A 40 -14.51 -3.03 -9.07
CA LYS A 40 -14.23 -3.85 -10.26
C LYS A 40 -12.74 -4.03 -10.47
N ILE A 41 -11.97 -2.95 -10.35
CA ILE A 41 -10.51 -3.00 -10.52
C ILE A 41 -9.91 -3.93 -9.46
N SER A 42 -10.28 -3.75 -8.21
CA SER A 42 -9.78 -4.58 -7.10
C SER A 42 -10.10 -6.06 -7.31
N GLY A 43 -11.24 -6.38 -7.95
CA GLY A 43 -11.65 -7.74 -8.21
C GLY A 43 -10.90 -8.44 -9.33
N LYS A 44 -10.11 -7.72 -10.12
CA LYS A 44 -9.34 -8.34 -11.21
C LYS A 44 -8.27 -9.27 -10.65
N ALA A 45 -8.10 -10.44 -11.32
CA ALA A 45 -7.16 -11.46 -10.87
C ALA A 45 -5.71 -10.96 -10.79
N ASP A 46 -5.32 -10.04 -11.66
CA ASP A 46 -3.98 -9.47 -11.68
C ASP A 46 -3.83 -8.24 -10.77
N ILE A 47 -4.91 -7.79 -10.14
CA ILE A 47 -4.86 -6.70 -9.15
C ILE A 47 -4.85 -7.33 -7.75
N TYR A 48 -6.00 -7.47 -7.11
CA TYR A 48 -6.07 -8.09 -5.79
C TYR A 48 -6.93 -9.36 -5.76
N ASP A 49 -7.59 -9.67 -6.86
CA ASP A 49 -8.50 -10.82 -6.97
C ASP A 49 -9.59 -10.82 -5.89
N ASP A 50 -9.89 -9.66 -5.35
CA ASP A 50 -10.90 -9.47 -4.31
C ASP A 50 -11.44 -8.04 -4.37
N PRO A 51 -12.72 -7.86 -4.76
CA PRO A 51 -13.31 -6.53 -4.85
C PRO A 51 -13.32 -5.77 -3.51
N THR A 52 -13.36 -6.48 -2.38
CA THR A 52 -13.42 -5.84 -1.06
C THR A 52 -12.14 -5.08 -0.70
N HIS A 53 -11.06 -5.29 -1.44
CA HIS A 53 -9.79 -4.57 -1.23
C HIS A 53 -9.74 -3.20 -1.92
N TRP A 54 -10.87 -2.71 -2.41
CA TRP A 54 -10.90 -1.42 -3.13
C TRP A 54 -10.41 -0.23 -2.28
N MET A 55 -10.58 -0.30 -0.95
CA MET A 55 -10.06 0.74 -0.04
C MET A 55 -8.55 0.88 -0.13
N ARG A 56 -7.85 -0.22 -0.41
CA ARG A 56 -6.40 -0.20 -0.58
C ARG A 56 -6.01 0.65 -1.79
N ILE A 57 -6.78 0.56 -2.86
CA ILE A 57 -6.56 1.41 -4.04
C ILE A 57 -6.89 2.86 -3.73
N TYR A 58 -8.05 3.10 -3.13
CA TYR A 58 -8.49 4.46 -2.82
C TYR A 58 -7.52 5.18 -1.88
N SER A 59 -7.19 4.58 -0.76
CA SER A 59 -6.33 5.21 0.24
C SER A 59 -4.90 5.40 -0.28
N TYR A 60 -4.40 4.46 -1.07
CA TYR A 60 -3.05 4.57 -1.64
C TYR A 60 -2.95 5.65 -2.72
N ASN A 61 -4.08 6.06 -3.29
CA ASN A 61 -4.16 7.09 -4.33
C ASN A 61 -4.94 8.32 -3.85
N ALA A 62 -4.94 8.59 -2.57
CA ALA A 62 -5.70 9.68 -1.97
C ALA A 62 -5.31 11.06 -2.51
N ASP A 63 -4.09 11.21 -3.01
CA ASP A 63 -3.61 12.42 -3.66
C ASP A 63 -4.32 12.70 -5.00
N GLN A 64 -4.82 11.66 -5.65
CA GLN A 64 -5.48 11.74 -6.95
C GLN A 64 -7.00 11.56 -6.85
N ILE A 65 -7.46 10.68 -5.96
CA ILE A 65 -8.89 10.34 -5.82
C ILE A 65 -9.49 11.12 -4.67
N SER A 66 -10.33 12.12 -4.97
CA SER A 66 -11.06 12.87 -3.94
C SER A 66 -12.34 12.14 -3.54
N ASP A 67 -13.00 11.51 -4.51
CA ASP A 67 -14.25 10.77 -4.31
C ASP A 67 -14.05 9.38 -4.92
N PRO A 68 -14.15 8.31 -4.11
CA PRO A 68 -13.90 6.96 -4.62
C PRO A 68 -14.92 6.50 -5.67
N ASP A 69 -16.07 7.18 -5.79
CA ASP A 69 -17.06 6.89 -6.82
C ASP A 69 -16.78 7.62 -8.12
N LEU A 70 -15.77 8.51 -8.14
CA LEU A 70 -15.46 9.33 -9.30
C LEU A 70 -14.00 9.12 -9.72
N ILE A 71 -13.79 8.11 -10.55
CA ILE A 71 -12.51 7.92 -11.26
C ILE A 71 -12.79 7.99 -12.76
N TYR A 72 -11.80 8.41 -13.50
CA TYR A 72 -11.97 8.70 -14.93
C TYR A 72 -11.01 7.89 -15.79
N PRO A 73 -11.42 7.54 -17.02
CA PRO A 73 -10.52 6.84 -17.95
C PRO A 73 -9.22 7.60 -18.15
N GLU A 74 -8.16 6.84 -18.40
CA GLU A 74 -6.80 7.32 -18.63
C GLU A 74 -6.06 7.75 -17.37
N TRP A 75 -6.73 7.83 -16.22
CA TRP A 75 -6.02 8.02 -14.95
C TRP A 75 -5.11 6.82 -14.69
N ILE A 76 -3.93 7.11 -14.17
CA ILE A 76 -2.98 6.05 -13.79
C ILE A 76 -3.02 5.93 -12.27
N LEU A 77 -3.51 4.79 -11.79
CA LEU A 77 -3.60 4.49 -10.37
C LEU A 77 -2.42 3.62 -9.95
N LYS A 78 -1.93 3.86 -8.75
CA LYS A 78 -0.91 3.01 -8.14
C LYS A 78 -1.58 1.85 -7.41
N ILE A 79 -1.16 0.63 -7.73
CA ILE A 79 -1.67 -0.58 -7.10
C ILE A 79 -0.61 -1.06 -6.12
N GLN A 80 -0.81 -0.82 -4.84
CA GLN A 80 0.16 -1.21 -3.81
C GLN A 80 0.35 -2.72 -3.79
N ARG A 81 1.60 -3.15 -3.87
CA ARG A 81 1.95 -4.58 -3.79
C ARG A 81 2.61 -4.93 -2.47
N SER A 82 3.34 -4.00 -1.89
CA SER A 82 3.93 -4.19 -0.56
C SER A 82 3.82 -2.91 0.25
N VAL A 83 3.68 -3.08 1.57
CA VAL A 83 3.55 -1.96 2.51
C VAL A 83 4.93 -1.37 2.73
N GLY A 84 5.06 -0.04 2.53
CA GLY A 84 6.30 0.66 2.76
C GLY A 84 6.59 0.88 4.25
N PRO A 85 7.81 1.38 4.58
CA PRO A 85 8.22 1.52 5.97
C PRO A 85 7.41 2.55 6.77
N ASP A 86 6.84 3.54 6.09
CA ASP A 86 6.02 4.58 6.73
C ASP A 86 4.53 4.38 6.44
N GLU A 87 4.13 3.17 6.09
CA GLU A 87 2.77 2.84 5.75
C GLU A 87 2.27 1.70 6.64
N TYR A 88 0.97 1.67 6.86
CA TYR A 88 0.31 0.60 7.58
C TYR A 88 -0.98 0.21 6.86
N LEU A 89 -1.15 -1.06 6.58
CA LEU A 89 -2.37 -1.60 5.97
C LEU A 89 -3.29 -2.09 7.09
N ILE A 90 -4.44 -1.48 7.25
CA ILE A 90 -5.38 -1.82 8.31
C ILE A 90 -5.93 -3.23 8.09
N ALA A 91 -5.88 -4.03 9.14
CA ALA A 91 -6.46 -5.37 9.16
C ALA A 91 -7.79 -5.34 9.93
N LYS A 92 -8.62 -6.34 9.68
CA LYS A 92 -9.89 -6.48 10.40
C LYS A 92 -9.65 -6.54 11.90
N GLY A 93 -10.35 -5.70 12.64
CA GLY A 93 -10.24 -5.63 14.10
C GLY A 93 -9.22 -4.61 14.60
N ASP A 94 -8.48 -3.95 13.70
CA ASP A 94 -7.55 -2.90 14.08
C ASP A 94 -8.29 -1.62 14.48
N TYR A 95 -7.66 -0.86 15.38
CA TYR A 95 -8.09 0.48 15.74
C TYR A 95 -6.84 1.32 16.03
N LEU A 96 -6.96 2.64 16.00
CA LEU A 96 -5.80 3.53 15.98
C LEU A 96 -4.87 3.35 17.19
N GLN A 97 -5.44 3.19 18.40
CA GLN A 97 -4.65 3.00 19.60
C GLN A 97 -3.82 1.72 19.54
N LYS A 98 -4.42 0.63 19.05
CA LYS A 98 -3.74 -0.65 18.86
C LYS A 98 -2.60 -0.53 17.86
N ILE A 99 -2.85 0.17 16.75
CA ILE A 99 -1.83 0.39 15.71
C ILE A 99 -0.68 1.21 16.28
N ALA A 100 -0.99 2.30 16.99
CA ALA A 100 0.03 3.18 17.59
C ALA A 100 0.85 2.47 18.66
N GLU A 101 0.24 1.57 19.42
CA GLU A 101 0.91 0.81 20.47
C GLU A 101 1.96 -0.16 19.93
N ASN A 102 1.79 -0.63 18.70
CA ASN A 102 2.71 -1.58 18.09
C ASN A 102 4.13 -1.00 18.03
N PRO A 103 5.13 -1.70 18.64
CA PRO A 103 6.52 -1.20 18.63
C PRO A 103 7.08 -0.96 17.23
N GLU A 104 6.60 -1.69 16.22
CA GLU A 104 7.03 -1.50 14.83
C GLU A 104 6.39 -0.26 14.20
N VAL A 105 5.37 0.33 14.83
CA VAL A 105 4.71 1.54 14.34
C VAL A 105 5.21 2.73 15.15
N LEU A 106 4.59 3.04 16.29
CA LEU A 106 5.01 4.16 17.14
C LEU A 106 5.38 3.74 18.56
N GLY A 107 4.98 2.53 18.97
CA GLY A 107 5.30 2.00 20.29
C GLY A 107 4.61 2.71 21.46
N ASP A 108 3.56 3.49 21.20
CA ASP A 108 2.86 4.29 22.20
C ASP A 108 1.40 4.48 21.78
N ALA A 109 0.49 3.84 22.51
CA ALA A 109 -0.94 3.92 22.23
C ALA A 109 -1.46 5.37 22.23
N ALA A 110 -0.93 6.22 23.09
CA ALA A 110 -1.34 7.63 23.17
C ALA A 110 -1.01 8.42 21.89
N SER A 111 -0.11 7.93 21.05
CA SER A 111 0.26 8.58 19.80
C SER A 111 -0.74 8.35 18.66
N TRP A 112 -1.85 7.67 18.94
CA TRP A 112 -2.90 7.43 17.90
C TRP A 112 -3.40 8.73 17.27
N THR A 113 -3.40 9.83 18.01
CA THR A 113 -3.85 11.14 17.51
C THR A 113 -2.99 11.64 16.36
N LYS A 114 -1.68 11.34 16.39
CA LYS A 114 -0.76 11.70 15.31
C LYS A 114 -1.11 10.94 14.03
N ILE A 115 -1.46 9.67 14.16
CA ILE A 115 -1.89 8.85 13.01
C ILE A 115 -3.19 9.40 12.46
N TYR A 116 -4.15 9.71 13.32
CA TYR A 116 -5.44 10.24 12.90
C TYR A 116 -5.29 11.56 12.15
N GLU A 117 -4.53 12.50 12.70
CA GLU A 117 -4.35 13.80 12.07
C GLU A 117 -3.69 13.68 10.69
N LYS A 118 -2.71 12.79 10.56
CA LYS A 118 -2.02 12.56 9.28
C LYS A 118 -2.96 11.96 8.22
N ASN A 119 -3.95 11.18 8.64
CA ASN A 119 -4.82 10.41 7.74
C ASN A 119 -6.29 10.84 7.82
N LYS A 120 -6.56 12.01 8.36
CA LYS A 120 -7.93 12.48 8.58
C LYS A 120 -8.76 12.52 7.30
N GLY A 121 -8.15 12.87 6.17
CA GLY A 121 -8.85 12.92 4.89
C GLY A 121 -9.36 11.56 4.42
N ILE A 122 -8.70 10.48 4.83
CA ILE A 122 -9.10 9.11 4.49
C ILE A 122 -10.01 8.52 5.57
N ILE A 123 -9.68 8.74 6.85
CA ILE A 123 -10.46 8.20 7.96
C ILE A 123 -11.80 8.91 8.11
N GLY A 124 -11.81 10.23 7.93
CA GLY A 124 -13.00 11.05 8.13
C GLY A 124 -13.07 11.62 9.53
N ASP A 125 -14.24 12.12 9.90
CA ASP A 125 -14.42 12.87 11.14
C ASP A 125 -14.45 12.00 12.41
N ASP A 126 -14.67 10.69 12.26
CA ASP A 126 -14.73 9.77 13.40
C ASP A 126 -13.49 8.88 13.42
N PRO A 127 -12.57 9.09 14.37
CA PRO A 127 -11.36 8.27 14.47
C PRO A 127 -11.62 6.81 14.82
N ASN A 128 -12.83 6.47 15.26
CA ASN A 128 -13.21 5.08 15.55
C ASN A 128 -13.70 4.34 14.30
N MET A 129 -13.89 5.06 13.20
CA MET A 129 -14.40 4.48 11.94
C MET A 129 -13.22 4.22 10.99
N VAL A 130 -12.44 3.18 11.29
CA VAL A 130 -11.36 2.73 10.42
C VAL A 130 -11.77 1.42 9.75
N PHE A 131 -11.47 1.31 8.46
CA PHE A 131 -11.90 0.16 7.65
C PHE A 131 -10.70 -0.70 7.26
N PRO A 132 -10.87 -2.04 7.19
CA PRO A 132 -9.82 -2.93 6.68
C PRO A 132 -9.38 -2.52 5.27
N HIS A 133 -8.14 -2.86 4.93
CA HIS A 133 -7.53 -2.59 3.63
C HIS A 133 -7.24 -1.11 3.35
N THR A 134 -7.46 -0.24 4.32
CA THR A 134 -7.05 1.16 4.21
C THR A 134 -5.55 1.27 4.45
N VAL A 135 -4.86 2.01 3.59
CA VAL A 135 -3.43 2.29 3.76
C VAL A 135 -3.30 3.61 4.52
N LEU A 136 -2.66 3.54 5.68
CA LEU A 136 -2.38 4.73 6.49
C LEU A 136 -0.92 5.15 6.31
N VAL A 137 -0.68 6.46 6.34
CA VAL A 137 0.68 7.01 6.41
C VAL A 137 1.02 7.19 7.89
N ILE A 138 2.12 6.59 8.32
CA ILE A 138 2.56 6.65 9.72
C ILE A 138 3.55 7.81 9.87
N PRO A 139 3.24 8.82 10.73
CA PRO A 139 4.14 9.95 10.94
C PRO A 139 5.32 9.51 11.80
N LYS A 140 6.44 9.27 11.17
CA LYS A 140 7.70 8.96 11.86
C LYS A 140 8.56 10.22 11.89
N GLU A 141 9.06 10.52 13.06
CA GLU A 141 9.98 11.64 13.26
C GLU A 141 11.40 11.24 12.94
#